data_a099c30e19cf4d584c1f86684904e1ec
#
_entry.id   a099c30e19cf4d584c1f86684904e1ec
#
_cell.length_a   1.000
_cell.length_b   1.000
_cell.length_c   1.000
_cell.angle_alpha   90.00
_cell.angle_beta   90.00
_cell.angle_gamma   90.00
#
_symmetry.space_group_name_H-M   'P 1'
#
loop_
_entity.id
_entity.type
_entity.pdbx_description
1 polymer ?
#
loop_
_entity_poly.entity_id
_entity_poly.type
_entity_poly.pdbx_seq_one_letter_code
_entity_poly.pdbx_strand_id
1 'polypeptide(L)'
;MQLLYKIPPGVAGRNDLTRLRAAITVFFAVDGFIFASWAVRIPAVKAAIGASPASLGLALLGASGGAIATMTLTGALCRRYGSPRVAAVSCAWLSLALLLPALARSAPALGLALVVFGIGYGGLNVAMNSLAVGLVAALRRPVMPSFHAAWSLGGLGGSALGGLAAPALTPLAHFALVGLLGLAVTAVSGRVILTRPIPDPGTAGTGGTGTARTPDAQPRTPDGSPAAPAGTGGVWRTVLLLGLIALCSTYGEGAISDWGALHLREDLGAAAGLAAAGYASFALAEACGRLAGSWLLARLGQTRVLVLGGVVTCAGMLAAALSPELPLALAGFALTGLGVANAFPAAMSRVGLLAGPHGVATASTCGYAGFLLGPPVIGFLASAVSLRVALTSVSLLALVAIGLARRAGRPG
;
A
#
# COMPACT_ATOMS: atom_id res chain seq x y z
N MET A 1 30.88 19.93 -32.13
CA MET A 1 30.15 21.20 -31.90
C MET A 1 28.91 20.84 -31.08
N GLN A 2 29.02 20.92 -29.75
CA GLN A 2 27.95 20.55 -28.80
C GLN A 2 26.92 21.68 -28.77
N LEU A 3 25.72 21.41 -29.27
CA LEU A 3 24.55 22.30 -29.09
C LEU A 3 24.17 22.27 -27.60
N LEU A 4 24.60 23.30 -26.87
CA LEU A 4 24.11 23.62 -25.52
C LEU A 4 22.63 23.99 -25.64
N TYR A 5 21.77 23.02 -25.40
CA TYR A 5 20.33 23.25 -25.24
C TYR A 5 20.15 24.07 -23.95
N LYS A 6 19.94 25.39 -24.11
CA LYS A 6 19.56 26.29 -23.01
C LYS A 6 18.23 25.80 -22.45
N ILE A 7 18.25 25.27 -21.23
CA ILE A 7 17.07 24.90 -20.44
C ILE A 7 16.29 26.21 -20.18
N PRO A 8 14.99 26.30 -20.53
CA PRO A 8 14.17 27.48 -20.25
C PRO A 8 14.14 27.76 -18.73
N PRO A 9 14.07 29.05 -18.31
CA PRO A 9 13.93 29.43 -16.92
C PRO A 9 12.62 28.89 -16.36
N GLY A 10 12.69 27.97 -15.35
CA GLY A 10 11.55 27.29 -14.74
C GLY A 10 11.64 25.75 -14.73
N VAL A 11 12.57 25.15 -15.48
CA VAL A 11 12.81 23.70 -15.43
C VAL A 11 13.78 23.40 -14.30
N ALA A 12 13.35 22.59 -13.32
CA ALA A 12 14.17 22.12 -12.21
C ALA A 12 15.47 21.49 -12.75
N GLY A 13 16.62 21.97 -12.28
CA GLY A 13 17.93 21.45 -12.68
C GLY A 13 18.08 19.95 -12.32
N ARG A 14 18.94 19.22 -13.01
CA ARG A 14 19.20 17.78 -12.76
C ARG A 14 19.45 17.49 -11.27
N ASN A 15 20.14 18.38 -10.57
CA ASN A 15 20.40 18.28 -9.13
C ASN A 15 19.14 18.46 -8.31
N ASP A 16 18.19 19.28 -8.74
CA ASP A 16 16.91 19.50 -8.05
C ASP A 16 16.00 18.28 -8.17
N LEU A 17 15.92 17.67 -9.36
CA LEU A 17 15.16 16.43 -9.57
C LEU A 17 15.75 15.26 -8.74
N THR A 18 17.08 15.19 -8.59
CA THR A 18 17.72 14.18 -7.75
C THR A 18 17.37 14.36 -6.27
N ARG A 19 17.41 15.61 -5.77
CA ARG A 19 17.05 15.94 -4.39
C ARG A 19 15.56 15.70 -4.12
N LEU A 20 14.68 16.05 -5.06
CA LEU A 20 13.25 15.75 -4.99
C LEU A 20 13.01 14.25 -4.95
N ARG A 21 13.69 13.47 -5.79
CA ARG A 21 13.61 12.01 -5.78
C ARG A 21 14.02 11.44 -4.43
N ALA A 22 15.13 11.90 -3.86
CA ALA A 22 15.58 11.46 -2.55
C ALA A 22 14.55 11.80 -1.45
N ALA A 23 14.04 13.04 -1.44
CA ALA A 23 13.03 13.46 -0.46
C ALA A 23 11.73 12.64 -0.55
N ILE A 24 11.21 12.40 -1.75
CA ILE A 24 10.03 11.57 -1.96
C ILE A 24 10.30 10.12 -1.54
N THR A 25 11.48 9.56 -1.88
CA THR A 25 11.89 8.21 -1.45
C THR A 25 11.88 8.09 0.07
N VAL A 26 12.37 9.10 0.79
CA VAL A 26 12.39 9.13 2.26
C VAL A 26 10.97 9.23 2.83
N PHE A 27 10.03 9.97 2.20
CA PHE A 27 8.62 9.99 2.62
C PHE A 27 7.99 8.60 2.51
N PHE A 28 8.22 7.87 1.41
CA PHE A 28 7.76 6.49 1.28
C PHE A 28 8.37 5.57 2.34
N ALA A 29 9.68 5.69 2.59
CA ALA A 29 10.35 4.87 3.60
C ALA A 29 9.81 5.14 5.02
N VAL A 30 9.59 6.40 5.39
CA VAL A 30 9.09 6.74 6.72
C VAL A 30 7.62 6.34 6.89
N ASP A 31 6.81 6.41 5.85
CA ASP A 31 5.43 5.94 5.88
C ASP A 31 5.36 4.44 6.20
N GLY A 32 6.13 3.61 5.48
CA GLY A 32 6.24 2.18 5.76
C GLY A 32 6.83 1.89 7.14
N PHE A 33 7.82 2.68 7.58
CA PHE A 33 8.43 2.55 8.90
C PHE A 33 7.44 2.82 10.04
N ILE A 34 6.65 3.89 9.93
CA ILE A 34 5.59 4.24 10.92
C ILE A 34 4.52 3.15 10.95
N PHE A 35 4.05 2.71 9.78
CA PHE A 35 3.05 1.66 9.69
C PHE A 35 3.51 0.35 10.35
N ALA A 36 4.70 -0.13 10.03
CA ALA A 36 5.24 -1.36 10.60
C ALA A 36 5.55 -1.24 12.10
N SER A 37 6.00 -0.04 12.56
CA SER A 37 6.19 0.23 13.98
C SER A 37 4.89 0.14 14.77
N TRP A 38 3.75 0.56 14.19
CA TRP A 38 2.43 0.31 14.74
C TRP A 38 2.12 -1.19 14.75
N ALA A 39 2.23 -1.87 13.62
CA ALA A 39 1.83 -3.27 13.44
C ALA A 39 2.49 -4.21 14.46
N VAL A 40 3.79 -4.06 14.71
CA VAL A 40 4.52 -4.93 15.67
C VAL A 40 4.14 -4.68 17.12
N ARG A 41 3.44 -3.60 17.44
CA ARG A 41 2.98 -3.27 18.80
C ARG A 41 1.51 -3.62 19.04
N ILE A 42 0.78 -4.08 18.04
CA ILE A 42 -0.63 -4.51 18.18
C ILE A 42 -0.82 -5.50 19.34
N PRO A 43 0.04 -6.55 19.51
CA PRO A 43 -0.13 -7.48 20.63
C PRO A 43 -0.02 -6.80 22.01
N ALA A 44 0.93 -5.87 22.17
CA ALA A 44 1.13 -5.15 23.42
C ALA A 44 -0.04 -4.19 23.73
N VAL A 45 -0.54 -3.49 22.72
CA VAL A 45 -1.70 -2.59 22.84
C VAL A 45 -2.97 -3.39 23.14
N LYS A 46 -3.21 -4.51 22.43
CA LYS A 46 -4.33 -5.44 22.71
C LYS A 46 -4.33 -5.91 24.16
N ALA A 47 -3.16 -6.37 24.64
CA ALA A 47 -3.01 -6.85 26.02
C ALA A 47 -3.28 -5.74 27.05
N ALA A 48 -2.78 -4.52 26.80
CA ALA A 48 -2.96 -3.36 27.70
C ALA A 48 -4.43 -2.94 27.86
N ILE A 49 -5.27 -3.09 26.82
CA ILE A 49 -6.70 -2.73 26.87
C ILE A 49 -7.62 -3.94 27.12
N GLY A 50 -7.07 -5.16 27.26
CA GLY A 50 -7.85 -6.39 27.49
C GLY A 50 -8.82 -6.71 26.34
N ALA A 51 -8.50 -6.36 25.09
CA ALA A 51 -9.41 -6.52 23.97
C ALA A 51 -9.53 -8.00 23.53
N SER A 52 -10.77 -8.41 23.24
CA SER A 52 -11.01 -9.67 22.51
C SER A 52 -10.57 -9.52 21.03
N PRO A 53 -10.34 -10.63 20.30
CA PRO A 53 -10.03 -10.57 18.87
C PRO A 53 -11.08 -9.82 18.06
N ALA A 54 -12.39 -10.01 18.36
CA ALA A 54 -13.46 -9.30 17.68
C ALA A 54 -13.42 -7.78 17.94
N SER A 55 -13.26 -7.38 19.21
CA SER A 55 -13.19 -5.96 19.56
C SER A 55 -11.93 -5.28 19.01
N LEU A 56 -10.80 -6.00 18.95
CA LEU A 56 -9.59 -5.52 18.27
C LEU A 56 -9.85 -5.36 16.77
N GLY A 57 -10.44 -6.36 16.09
CA GLY A 57 -10.75 -6.30 14.67
C GLY A 57 -11.64 -5.11 14.31
N LEU A 58 -12.66 -4.81 15.16
CA LEU A 58 -13.49 -3.61 15.00
C LEU A 58 -12.69 -2.32 15.22
N ALA A 59 -11.78 -2.29 16.19
CA ALA A 59 -10.91 -1.13 16.41
C ALA A 59 -9.97 -0.87 15.22
N LEU A 60 -9.38 -1.93 14.64
CA LEU A 60 -8.51 -1.86 13.47
C LEU A 60 -9.22 -1.29 12.23
N LEU A 61 -10.55 -1.47 12.11
CA LEU A 61 -11.36 -0.78 11.09
C LEU A 61 -11.15 0.74 11.10
N GLY A 62 -10.84 1.32 12.27
CA GLY A 62 -10.61 2.74 12.40
C GLY A 62 -9.50 3.24 11.48
N ALA A 63 -8.39 2.52 11.39
CA ALA A 63 -7.25 2.89 10.53
C ALA A 63 -7.65 2.89 9.05
N SER A 64 -8.25 1.80 8.58
CA SER A 64 -8.69 1.67 7.18
C SER A 64 -9.82 2.65 6.84
N GLY A 65 -10.79 2.80 7.74
CA GLY A 65 -11.91 3.74 7.57
C GLY A 65 -11.44 5.19 7.49
N GLY A 66 -10.54 5.62 8.41
CA GLY A 66 -9.93 6.93 8.39
C GLY A 66 -9.12 7.20 7.13
N ALA A 67 -8.35 6.21 6.67
CA ALA A 67 -7.56 6.32 5.45
C ALA A 67 -8.45 6.48 4.20
N ILE A 68 -9.46 5.61 4.03
CA ILE A 68 -10.37 5.66 2.87
C ILE A 68 -11.15 6.98 2.84
N ALA A 69 -11.70 7.40 3.98
CA ALA A 69 -12.43 8.68 4.07
C ALA A 69 -11.55 9.86 3.67
N THR A 70 -10.29 9.85 4.07
CA THR A 70 -9.36 10.95 3.77
C THR A 70 -8.84 10.89 2.34
N MET A 71 -8.60 9.71 1.76
CA MET A 71 -8.11 9.58 0.37
C MET A 71 -9.00 10.32 -0.63
N THR A 72 -10.32 10.28 -0.45
CA THR A 72 -11.27 10.98 -1.33
C THR A 72 -11.12 12.50 -1.25
N LEU A 73 -10.89 13.04 -0.05
CA LEU A 73 -10.73 14.46 0.20
C LEU A 73 -9.33 14.97 -0.18
N THR A 74 -8.31 14.14 -0.01
CA THR A 74 -6.90 14.52 -0.23
C THR A 74 -6.63 14.92 -1.68
N GLY A 75 -7.29 14.31 -2.65
CA GLY A 75 -7.20 14.74 -4.04
C GLY A 75 -7.62 16.21 -4.24
N ALA A 76 -8.70 16.65 -3.57
CA ALA A 76 -9.15 18.03 -3.60
C ALA A 76 -8.18 18.96 -2.84
N LEU A 77 -7.66 18.52 -1.70
CA LEU A 77 -6.64 19.27 -0.95
C LEU A 77 -5.35 19.46 -1.74
N CYS A 78 -4.89 18.41 -2.45
CA CYS A 78 -3.72 18.50 -3.33
C CYS A 78 -3.93 19.50 -4.47
N ARG A 79 -5.12 19.55 -5.07
CA ARG A 79 -5.44 20.57 -6.11
C ARG A 79 -5.47 21.98 -5.53
N ARG A 80 -5.98 22.16 -4.30
CA ARG A 80 -6.14 23.49 -3.68
C ARG A 80 -4.85 24.03 -3.07
N TYR A 81 -4.07 23.19 -2.38
CA TYR A 81 -2.91 23.59 -1.58
C TYR A 81 -1.57 23.10 -2.14
N GLY A 82 -1.60 22.23 -3.16
CA GLY A 82 -0.44 21.54 -3.73
C GLY A 82 -0.04 20.29 -2.97
N SER A 83 0.31 19.24 -3.70
CA SER A 83 0.73 17.96 -3.12
C SER A 83 1.91 18.04 -2.14
N PRO A 84 2.92 18.95 -2.32
CA PRO A 84 4.01 19.09 -1.35
C PRO A 84 3.55 19.47 0.05
N ARG A 85 2.63 20.47 0.16
CA ARG A 85 2.12 20.92 1.47
C ARG A 85 1.28 19.84 2.12
N VAL A 86 0.41 19.19 1.35
CA VAL A 86 -0.45 18.12 1.86
C VAL A 86 0.39 16.95 2.35
N ALA A 87 1.44 16.54 1.61
CA ALA A 87 2.34 15.47 2.04
C ALA A 87 3.07 15.81 3.35
N ALA A 88 3.63 17.02 3.47
CA ALA A 88 4.31 17.45 4.69
C ALA A 88 3.37 17.50 5.90
N VAL A 89 2.17 18.07 5.74
CA VAL A 89 1.17 18.13 6.84
C VAL A 89 0.70 16.74 7.21
N SER A 90 0.41 15.87 6.24
CA SER A 90 -0.06 14.50 6.51
C SER A 90 1.02 13.65 7.17
N CYS A 91 2.31 13.81 6.80
CA CYS A 91 3.41 13.10 7.44
C CYS A 91 3.60 13.54 8.90
N ALA A 92 3.55 14.86 9.18
CA ALA A 92 3.59 15.37 10.54
C ALA A 92 2.38 14.88 11.36
N TRP A 93 1.19 14.92 10.78
CA TRP A 93 -0.02 14.40 11.41
C TRP A 93 0.10 12.91 11.74
N LEU A 94 0.52 12.08 10.79
CA LEU A 94 0.72 10.64 10.97
C LEU A 94 1.72 10.36 12.09
N SER A 95 2.83 11.10 12.11
CA SER A 95 3.88 10.98 13.14
C SER A 95 3.36 11.28 14.54
N LEU A 96 2.50 12.28 14.70
CA LEU A 96 1.88 12.62 15.99
C LEU A 96 0.75 11.64 16.35
N ALA A 97 -0.08 11.28 15.37
CA ALA A 97 -1.20 10.37 15.57
C ALA A 97 -0.77 8.96 15.99
N LEU A 98 0.47 8.55 15.65
CA LEU A 98 1.05 7.28 16.08
C LEU A 98 1.07 7.10 17.60
N LEU A 99 1.12 8.18 18.37
CA LEU A 99 1.13 8.10 19.84
C LEU A 99 -0.23 7.69 20.41
N LEU A 100 -1.32 8.03 19.74
CA LEU A 100 -2.68 7.86 20.25
C LEU A 100 -3.06 6.41 20.57
N PRO A 101 -2.73 5.39 19.73
CA PRO A 101 -3.00 3.99 20.05
C PRO A 101 -2.38 3.50 21.36
N ALA A 102 -1.20 4.01 21.76
CA ALA A 102 -0.56 3.64 23.01
C ALA A 102 -1.24 4.28 24.25
N LEU A 103 -2.04 5.31 24.07
CA LEU A 103 -2.79 6.00 25.12
C LEU A 103 -4.21 5.45 25.29
N ALA A 104 -4.67 4.58 24.37
CA ALA A 104 -5.98 3.98 24.43
C ALA A 104 -6.12 3.07 25.66
N ARG A 105 -7.28 3.15 26.32
CA ARG A 105 -7.62 2.32 27.51
C ARG A 105 -8.81 1.39 27.27
N SER A 106 -9.35 1.38 26.06
CA SER A 106 -10.46 0.53 25.66
C SER A 106 -10.46 0.33 24.15
N ALA A 107 -11.14 -0.71 23.66
CA ALA A 107 -11.24 -0.96 22.22
C ALA A 107 -11.90 0.18 21.43
N PRO A 108 -13.00 0.84 21.89
CA PRO A 108 -13.54 2.02 21.22
C PRO A 108 -12.55 3.19 21.16
N ALA A 109 -11.83 3.46 22.26
CA ALA A 109 -10.81 4.50 22.29
C ALA A 109 -9.66 4.20 21.31
N LEU A 110 -9.24 2.93 21.21
CA LEU A 110 -8.28 2.47 20.21
C LEU A 110 -8.83 2.70 18.79
N GLY A 111 -10.08 2.36 18.54
CA GLY A 111 -10.72 2.58 17.24
C GLY A 111 -10.70 4.05 16.82
N LEU A 112 -11.05 4.97 17.74
CA LEU A 112 -10.98 6.41 17.46
C LEU A 112 -9.54 6.89 17.24
N ALA A 113 -8.57 6.42 18.04
CA ALA A 113 -7.15 6.71 17.84
C ALA A 113 -6.67 6.25 16.45
N LEU A 114 -7.12 5.08 16.01
CA LEU A 114 -6.79 4.53 14.70
C LEU A 114 -7.50 5.27 13.55
N VAL A 115 -8.70 5.83 13.74
CA VAL A 115 -9.30 6.75 12.75
C VAL A 115 -8.38 7.95 12.53
N VAL A 116 -7.89 8.58 13.62
CA VAL A 116 -6.99 9.74 13.53
C VAL A 116 -5.66 9.36 12.87
N PHE A 117 -5.11 8.19 13.18
CA PHE A 117 -3.92 7.64 12.52
C PHE A 117 -4.19 7.40 11.02
N GLY A 118 -5.31 6.77 10.69
CA GLY A 118 -5.72 6.48 9.31
C GLY A 118 -5.90 7.73 8.46
N ILE A 119 -6.42 8.83 9.03
CA ILE A 119 -6.52 10.12 8.34
C ILE A 119 -5.14 10.60 7.89
N GLY A 120 -4.13 10.54 8.74
CA GLY A 120 -2.75 10.90 8.38
C GLY A 120 -2.16 9.97 7.32
N TYR A 121 -2.36 8.66 7.50
CA TYR A 121 -1.87 7.63 6.60
C TYR A 121 -2.48 7.77 5.19
N GLY A 122 -3.80 7.88 5.07
CA GLY A 122 -4.48 8.06 3.79
C GLY A 122 -4.11 9.38 3.10
N GLY A 123 -4.01 10.46 3.87
CA GLY A 123 -3.58 11.77 3.37
C GLY A 123 -2.15 11.74 2.81
N LEU A 124 -1.21 11.15 3.56
CA LEU A 124 0.18 11.00 3.12
C LEU A 124 0.27 10.12 1.88
N ASN A 125 -0.42 8.98 1.87
CA ASN A 125 -0.41 8.04 0.74
C ASN A 125 -0.81 8.72 -0.57
N VAL A 126 -1.94 9.44 -0.62
CA VAL A 126 -2.38 10.13 -1.84
C VAL A 126 -1.41 11.25 -2.24
N ALA A 127 -0.96 12.06 -1.28
CA ALA A 127 -0.13 13.21 -1.58
C ALA A 127 1.28 12.81 -2.06
N MET A 128 1.93 11.82 -1.41
CA MET A 128 3.25 11.35 -1.83
C MET A 128 3.22 10.63 -3.18
N ASN A 129 2.15 9.86 -3.47
CA ASN A 129 1.97 9.24 -4.78
C ASN A 129 1.76 10.29 -5.87
N SER A 130 1.00 11.37 -5.59
CA SER A 130 0.84 12.48 -6.53
C SER A 130 2.19 13.17 -6.84
N LEU A 131 3.03 13.38 -5.83
CA LEU A 131 4.39 13.90 -6.00
C LEU A 131 5.26 12.95 -6.84
N ALA A 132 5.18 11.64 -6.57
CA ALA A 132 5.93 10.62 -7.29
C ALA A 132 5.53 10.59 -8.78
N VAL A 133 4.23 10.67 -9.10
CA VAL A 133 3.74 10.74 -10.49
C VAL A 133 4.28 11.97 -11.22
N GLY A 134 4.23 13.15 -10.59
CA GLY A 134 4.80 14.38 -11.16
C GLY A 134 6.30 14.25 -11.43
N LEU A 135 7.04 13.64 -10.50
CA LEU A 135 8.49 13.42 -10.67
C LEU A 135 8.81 12.38 -11.75
N VAL A 136 8.04 11.29 -11.85
CA VAL A 136 8.17 10.28 -12.93
C VAL A 136 8.01 10.95 -14.30
N ALA A 137 7.01 11.81 -14.46
CA ALA A 137 6.78 12.58 -15.69
C ALA A 137 7.97 13.51 -16.01
N ALA A 138 8.48 14.24 -15.00
CA ALA A 138 9.62 15.13 -15.16
C ALA A 138 10.94 14.40 -15.51
N LEU A 139 11.17 13.22 -14.90
CA LEU A 139 12.36 12.39 -15.15
C LEU A 139 12.29 11.64 -16.49
N ARG A 140 11.09 11.44 -17.05
CA ARG A 140 10.83 10.55 -18.20
C ARG A 140 11.41 9.14 -18.00
N ARG A 141 11.37 8.62 -16.76
CA ARG A 141 11.89 7.31 -16.37
C ARG A 141 10.90 6.64 -15.41
N PRO A 142 10.67 5.33 -15.53
CA PRO A 142 9.74 4.58 -14.69
C PRO A 142 10.33 4.31 -13.30
N VAL A 143 10.45 5.35 -12.45
CA VAL A 143 11.04 5.25 -11.09
C VAL A 143 10.02 4.93 -10.01
N MET A 144 8.71 4.85 -10.33
CA MET A 144 7.64 4.56 -9.37
C MET A 144 7.87 3.28 -8.53
N PRO A 145 8.34 2.16 -9.12
CA PRO A 145 8.63 0.95 -8.34
C PRO A 145 9.67 1.17 -7.24
N SER A 146 10.64 2.08 -7.44
CA SER A 146 11.67 2.36 -6.44
C SER A 146 11.12 3.08 -5.20
N PHE A 147 10.05 3.86 -5.33
CA PHE A 147 9.37 4.48 -4.19
C PHE A 147 8.63 3.43 -3.35
N HIS A 148 7.87 2.53 -4.00
CA HIS A 148 7.20 1.44 -3.29
C HIS A 148 8.19 0.46 -2.66
N ALA A 149 9.35 0.21 -3.29
CA ALA A 149 10.42 -0.55 -2.66
C ALA A 149 10.97 0.14 -1.40
N ALA A 150 11.09 1.48 -1.41
CA ALA A 150 11.48 2.24 -0.23
C ALA A 150 10.44 2.12 0.90
N TRP A 151 9.15 2.11 0.57
CA TRP A 151 8.08 1.84 1.53
C TRP A 151 8.23 0.46 2.18
N SER A 152 8.44 -0.60 1.39
CA SER A 152 8.65 -1.96 1.91
C SER A 152 9.91 -2.07 2.76
N LEU A 153 11.02 -1.41 2.36
CA LEU A 153 12.25 -1.34 3.16
C LEU A 153 12.06 -0.55 4.46
N GLY A 154 11.26 0.51 4.42
CA GLY A 154 10.82 1.22 5.61
C GLY A 154 10.04 0.31 6.55
N GLY A 155 9.09 -0.46 6.01
CA GLY A 155 8.33 -1.46 6.75
C GLY A 155 9.21 -2.54 7.39
N LEU A 156 10.18 -3.05 6.63
CA LEU A 156 11.19 -3.97 7.16
C LEU A 156 11.99 -3.35 8.32
N GLY A 157 12.47 -2.10 8.14
CA GLY A 157 13.20 -1.36 9.19
C GLY A 157 12.35 -1.11 10.43
N GLY A 158 11.10 -0.68 10.25
CA GLY A 158 10.15 -0.43 11.34
C GLY A 158 9.82 -1.69 12.13
N SER A 159 9.60 -2.81 11.44
CA SER A 159 9.36 -4.09 12.11
C SER A 159 10.59 -4.63 12.83
N ALA A 160 11.77 -4.59 12.20
CA ALA A 160 13.00 -5.06 12.80
C ALA A 160 13.40 -4.24 14.05
N LEU A 161 13.44 -2.91 13.92
CA LEU A 161 13.79 -2.03 15.05
C LEU A 161 12.69 -2.04 16.12
N GLY A 162 11.41 -2.11 15.72
CA GLY A 162 10.30 -2.26 16.64
C GLY A 162 10.35 -3.57 17.44
N GLY A 163 10.74 -4.67 16.79
CA GLY A 163 10.98 -5.95 17.44
C GLY A 163 12.13 -5.93 18.44
N LEU A 164 13.27 -5.32 18.07
CA LEU A 164 14.42 -5.13 18.95
C LEU A 164 14.10 -4.23 20.14
N ALA A 165 13.29 -3.19 19.93
CA ALA A 165 12.87 -2.27 20.98
C ALA A 165 11.76 -2.86 21.89
N ALA A 166 11.06 -3.91 21.45
CA ALA A 166 9.89 -4.44 22.17
C ALA A 166 10.17 -4.91 23.60
N PRO A 167 11.31 -5.55 23.92
CA PRO A 167 11.62 -5.95 25.30
C PRO A 167 11.99 -4.79 26.22
N ALA A 168 12.55 -3.71 25.67
CA ALA A 168 13.16 -2.62 26.43
C ALA A 168 12.26 -1.37 26.55
N LEU A 169 11.35 -1.14 25.58
CA LEU A 169 10.55 0.06 25.50
C LEU A 169 9.06 -0.20 25.61
N THR A 170 8.35 0.62 26.33
CA THR A 170 6.87 0.64 26.30
C THR A 170 6.39 1.03 24.89
N PRO A 171 5.15 0.66 24.50
CA PRO A 171 4.58 1.09 23.22
C PRO A 171 4.63 2.61 23.03
N LEU A 172 4.31 3.39 24.08
CA LEU A 172 4.34 4.85 24.03
C LEU A 172 5.74 5.41 23.77
N ALA A 173 6.76 4.91 24.49
CA ALA A 173 8.16 5.34 24.31
C ALA A 173 8.65 5.01 22.88
N HIS A 174 8.34 3.80 22.38
CA HIS A 174 8.67 3.41 21.00
C HIS A 174 7.98 4.34 19.99
N PHE A 175 6.67 4.56 20.12
CA PHE A 175 5.93 5.43 19.20
C PHE A 175 6.39 6.90 19.28
N ALA A 176 6.82 7.38 20.45
CA ALA A 176 7.38 8.71 20.57
C ALA A 176 8.71 8.88 19.81
N LEU A 177 9.61 7.88 19.88
CA LEU A 177 10.85 7.89 19.11
C LEU A 177 10.59 7.84 17.60
N VAL A 178 9.67 6.98 17.18
CA VAL A 178 9.27 6.87 15.76
C VAL A 178 8.58 8.14 15.27
N GLY A 179 7.70 8.73 16.10
CA GLY A 179 7.04 10.00 15.80
C GLY A 179 8.02 11.16 15.66
N LEU A 180 9.03 11.25 16.55
CA LEU A 180 10.11 12.23 16.44
C LEU A 180 10.93 12.05 15.16
N LEU A 181 11.25 10.81 14.78
CA LEU A 181 11.89 10.51 13.51
C LEU A 181 11.05 10.99 12.33
N GLY A 182 9.75 10.69 12.33
CA GLY A 182 8.81 11.12 11.29
C GLY A 182 8.72 12.66 11.18
N LEU A 183 8.68 13.37 12.33
CA LEU A 183 8.73 14.84 12.36
C LEU A 183 10.06 15.38 11.84
N ALA A 184 11.20 14.78 12.21
CA ALA A 184 12.51 15.15 11.66
C ALA A 184 12.59 14.96 10.14
N VAL A 185 12.08 13.83 9.64
CA VAL A 185 11.95 13.58 8.19
C VAL A 185 11.07 14.63 7.53
N THR A 186 9.93 14.96 8.15
CA THR A 186 9.04 16.02 7.64
C THR A 186 9.73 17.37 7.58
N ALA A 187 10.51 17.73 8.60
CA ALA A 187 11.24 18.99 8.64
C ALA A 187 12.32 19.05 7.54
N VAL A 188 13.08 17.99 7.34
CA VAL A 188 14.21 17.97 6.40
C VAL A 188 13.71 17.74 4.96
N SER A 189 13.03 16.61 4.71
CA SER A 189 12.55 16.23 3.37
C SER A 189 11.37 17.07 2.93
N GLY A 190 10.50 17.49 3.88
CA GLY A 190 9.40 18.42 3.65
C GLY A 190 9.91 19.77 3.15
N ARG A 191 10.96 20.32 3.76
CA ARG A 191 11.59 21.55 3.27
C ARG A 191 12.06 21.42 1.82
N VAL A 192 12.62 20.27 1.44
CA VAL A 192 13.08 20.03 0.06
C VAL A 192 11.91 20.06 -0.93
N ILE A 193 10.81 19.35 -0.63
CA ILE A 193 9.66 19.29 -1.54
C ILE A 193 8.87 20.60 -1.57
N LEU A 194 8.89 21.41 -0.51
CA LEU A 194 8.20 22.69 -0.42
C LEU A 194 8.94 23.80 -1.16
N THR A 195 10.28 23.75 -1.21
CA THR A 195 11.11 24.80 -1.83
C THR A 195 11.42 24.57 -3.29
N ARG A 196 11.10 23.37 -3.82
CA ARG A 196 11.43 23.00 -5.21
C ARG A 196 10.17 22.62 -5.95
N PRO A 197 9.72 23.43 -6.93
CA PRO A 197 8.52 23.11 -7.69
C PRO A 197 8.76 21.85 -8.53
N ILE A 198 7.86 20.89 -8.42
CA ILE A 198 7.74 19.79 -9.36
C ILE A 198 6.99 20.35 -10.57
N PRO A 199 7.51 20.23 -11.80
CA PRO A 199 6.78 20.66 -12.98
C PRO A 199 5.41 19.99 -13.03
N ASP A 200 4.35 20.78 -13.09
CA ASP A 200 2.98 20.26 -13.20
C ASP A 200 2.81 19.65 -14.61
N PRO A 201 2.44 18.37 -14.75
CA PRO A 201 2.21 17.76 -16.06
C PRO A 201 1.17 18.51 -16.91
N GLY A 202 0.27 19.26 -16.25
CA GLY A 202 -0.76 20.06 -16.91
C GLY A 202 -0.29 21.40 -17.52
N THR A 203 0.88 21.93 -17.13
CA THR A 203 1.38 23.22 -17.61
C THR A 203 2.40 23.13 -18.73
N ALA A 204 2.87 21.91 -19.05
CA ALA A 204 3.82 21.70 -20.15
C ALA A 204 3.20 21.84 -21.56
N GLY A 205 1.90 22.12 -21.68
CA GLY A 205 1.17 22.21 -22.94
C GLY A 205 0.71 23.61 -23.39
N THR A 206 0.93 24.68 -22.60
CA THR A 206 0.40 26.04 -22.96
C THR A 206 1.40 27.02 -23.51
N GLY A 207 2.58 26.58 -23.93
CA GLY A 207 3.63 27.40 -24.54
C GLY A 207 3.77 27.23 -26.06
N GLY A 208 2.77 26.74 -26.77
CA GLY A 208 2.77 26.67 -28.24
C GLY A 208 1.42 27.13 -28.77
N THR A 209 1.43 28.27 -29.50
CA THR A 209 0.32 28.74 -30.33
C THR A 209 0.09 27.72 -31.46
N GLY A 210 -0.69 26.70 -31.19
CA GLY A 210 -1.12 25.70 -32.14
C GLY A 210 -2.49 25.20 -31.73
N THR A 211 -3.50 25.60 -32.49
CA THR A 211 -4.89 25.14 -32.52
C THR A 211 -5.26 24.00 -31.59
N ALA A 212 -6.12 24.33 -30.63
CA ALA A 212 -6.75 23.36 -29.71
C ALA A 212 -7.34 22.20 -30.52
N ARG A 213 -6.68 21.04 -30.42
CA ARG A 213 -7.32 19.77 -30.76
C ARG A 213 -8.24 19.41 -29.60
N THR A 214 -9.53 19.53 -29.86
CA THR A 214 -10.59 18.98 -29.02
C THR A 214 -10.32 17.51 -28.68
N PRO A 215 -10.53 17.06 -27.41
CA PRO A 215 -10.32 15.66 -26.99
C PRO A 215 -11.36 14.65 -27.51
N ASP A 216 -12.18 15.01 -28.49
CA ASP A 216 -13.28 14.18 -29.02
C ASP A 216 -12.99 13.62 -30.43
N ALA A 217 -11.83 13.01 -30.64
CA ALA A 217 -11.65 12.16 -31.82
C ALA A 217 -11.93 10.69 -31.42
N GLN A 218 -13.20 10.31 -31.28
CA GLN A 218 -13.62 8.92 -31.36
C GLN A 218 -13.20 8.36 -32.74
N PRO A 219 -12.68 7.11 -32.80
CA PRO A 219 -12.45 6.44 -34.07
C PRO A 219 -13.77 6.33 -34.84
N ARG A 220 -13.85 6.95 -36.00
CA ARG A 220 -15.00 6.84 -36.90
C ARG A 220 -14.75 5.69 -37.86
N THR A 221 -15.76 4.91 -38.11
CA THR A 221 -15.79 3.94 -39.21
C THR A 221 -15.68 4.66 -40.56
N PRO A 222 -15.24 4.00 -41.65
CA PRO A 222 -15.09 4.62 -42.98
C PRO A 222 -16.38 5.25 -43.53
N ASP A 223 -17.54 4.93 -42.99
CA ASP A 223 -18.85 5.48 -43.35
C ASP A 223 -19.33 6.62 -42.45
N GLY A 224 -18.48 7.14 -41.54
CA GLY A 224 -18.79 8.28 -40.71
C GLY A 224 -19.72 8.02 -39.52
N SER A 225 -20.19 6.80 -39.31
CA SER A 225 -21.02 6.42 -38.16
C SER A 225 -20.16 6.25 -36.91
N PRO A 226 -20.68 6.65 -35.70
CA PRO A 226 -19.98 6.34 -34.45
C PRO A 226 -19.81 4.84 -34.34
N ALA A 227 -18.59 4.35 -34.26
CA ALA A 227 -18.36 2.93 -33.96
C ALA A 227 -19.04 2.62 -32.64
N ALA A 228 -20.02 1.73 -32.65
CA ALA A 228 -20.65 1.23 -31.45
C ALA A 228 -19.54 0.63 -30.55
N PRO A 229 -19.50 0.96 -29.23
CA PRO A 229 -18.47 0.42 -28.36
C PRO A 229 -18.61 -1.10 -28.31
N ALA A 230 -17.69 -1.79 -28.95
CA ALA A 230 -17.61 -3.25 -28.90
C ALA A 230 -17.57 -3.67 -27.43
N GLY A 231 -18.67 -4.29 -26.94
CA GLY A 231 -18.66 -5.08 -25.72
C GLY A 231 -18.24 -4.38 -24.42
N THR A 232 -18.80 -3.21 -24.08
CA THR A 232 -18.53 -2.55 -22.78
C THR A 232 -18.70 -3.49 -21.58
N GLY A 233 -19.64 -4.45 -21.65
CA GLY A 233 -19.86 -5.45 -20.59
C GLY A 233 -18.67 -6.38 -20.34
N GLY A 234 -17.93 -6.78 -21.37
CA GLY A 234 -16.78 -7.67 -21.24
C GLY A 234 -15.58 -6.98 -20.57
N VAL A 235 -15.34 -5.70 -20.89
CA VAL A 235 -14.28 -4.90 -20.28
C VAL A 235 -14.55 -4.69 -18.79
N TRP A 236 -15.75 -4.26 -18.41
CA TRP A 236 -16.13 -4.03 -17.01
C TRP A 236 -16.13 -5.32 -16.19
N ARG A 237 -16.55 -6.44 -16.76
CA ARG A 237 -16.40 -7.74 -16.12
C ARG A 237 -14.93 -8.04 -15.79
N THR A 238 -14.01 -7.79 -16.73
CA THR A 238 -12.57 -7.99 -16.50
C THR A 238 -12.02 -7.02 -15.44
N VAL A 239 -12.45 -5.75 -15.43
CA VAL A 239 -12.10 -4.75 -14.39
C VAL A 239 -12.53 -5.24 -13.01
N LEU A 240 -13.76 -5.72 -12.85
CA LEU A 240 -14.25 -6.25 -11.58
C LEU A 240 -13.49 -7.51 -11.15
N LEU A 241 -13.22 -8.46 -12.06
CA LEU A 241 -12.44 -9.65 -11.73
C LEU A 241 -11.04 -9.29 -11.22
N LEU A 242 -10.37 -8.33 -11.88
CA LEU A 242 -9.05 -7.86 -11.46
C LEU A 242 -9.11 -7.06 -10.16
N GLY A 243 -10.17 -6.27 -9.93
CA GLY A 243 -10.44 -5.59 -8.66
C GLY A 243 -10.64 -6.57 -7.50
N LEU A 244 -11.36 -7.67 -7.74
CA LEU A 244 -11.54 -8.73 -6.74
C LEU A 244 -10.23 -9.49 -6.46
N ILE A 245 -9.36 -9.70 -7.47
CA ILE A 245 -8.02 -10.25 -7.23
C ILE A 245 -7.20 -9.30 -6.36
N ALA A 246 -7.28 -8.00 -6.62
CA ALA A 246 -6.63 -6.99 -5.79
C ALA A 246 -7.15 -7.01 -4.34
N LEU A 247 -8.48 -7.15 -4.14
CA LEU A 247 -9.10 -7.31 -2.81
C LEU A 247 -8.53 -8.54 -2.08
N CYS A 248 -8.46 -9.70 -2.74
CA CYS A 248 -7.91 -10.90 -2.13
C CYS A 248 -6.45 -10.73 -1.70
N SER A 249 -5.65 -10.01 -2.52
CA SER A 249 -4.24 -9.71 -2.22
C SER A 249 -4.11 -8.81 -1.00
N THR A 250 -4.82 -7.68 -0.98
CA THR A 250 -4.74 -6.69 0.11
C THR A 250 -5.36 -7.19 1.41
N TYR A 251 -6.34 -8.09 1.34
CA TYR A 251 -6.83 -8.81 2.52
C TYR A 251 -5.70 -9.65 3.16
N GLY A 252 -4.91 -10.36 2.33
CA GLY A 252 -3.76 -11.13 2.82
C GLY A 252 -2.64 -10.26 3.41
N GLU A 253 -2.33 -9.14 2.77
CA GLU A 253 -1.37 -8.14 3.29
C GLU A 253 -1.85 -7.61 4.66
N GLY A 254 -3.12 -7.20 4.76
CA GLY A 254 -3.74 -6.73 6.00
C GLY A 254 -3.76 -7.79 7.09
N ALA A 255 -4.07 -9.04 6.74
CA ALA A 255 -4.07 -10.15 7.69
C ALA A 255 -2.72 -10.32 8.39
N ILE A 256 -1.62 -10.26 7.64
CA ILE A 256 -0.28 -10.44 8.22
C ILE A 256 0.15 -9.19 9.00
N SER A 257 -0.13 -7.98 8.49
CA SER A 257 0.23 -6.75 9.18
C SER A 257 -0.48 -6.59 10.53
N ASP A 258 -1.76 -6.94 10.60
CA ASP A 258 -2.59 -6.70 11.78
C ASP A 258 -2.59 -7.89 12.75
N TRP A 259 -2.50 -9.12 12.24
CA TRP A 259 -2.67 -10.34 13.03
C TRP A 259 -1.43 -11.23 13.09
N GLY A 260 -0.44 -11.05 12.19
CA GLY A 260 0.74 -11.90 12.13
C GLY A 260 1.55 -11.89 13.41
N ALA A 261 1.86 -10.72 13.97
CA ALA A 261 2.58 -10.62 15.25
C ALA A 261 1.77 -11.17 16.41
N LEU A 262 0.44 -11.02 16.39
CA LEU A 262 -0.46 -11.55 17.40
C LEU A 262 -0.47 -13.09 17.36
N HIS A 263 -0.59 -13.69 16.18
CA HIS A 263 -0.52 -15.12 15.96
C HIS A 263 0.78 -15.74 16.52
N LEU A 264 1.93 -15.14 16.17
CA LEU A 264 3.22 -15.61 16.67
C LEU A 264 3.33 -15.51 18.21
N ARG A 265 2.72 -14.48 18.82
CA ARG A 265 2.71 -14.28 20.27
C ARG A 265 1.77 -15.23 20.99
N GLU A 266 0.50 -15.27 20.59
CA GLU A 266 -0.58 -15.93 21.33
C GLU A 266 -0.65 -17.43 21.02
N ASP A 267 -0.44 -17.82 19.75
CA ASP A 267 -0.56 -19.22 19.33
C ASP A 267 0.75 -20.00 19.38
N LEU A 268 1.92 -19.31 19.16
CA LEU A 268 3.24 -19.98 19.17
C LEU A 268 4.12 -19.57 20.36
N GLY A 269 3.65 -18.67 21.23
CA GLY A 269 4.42 -18.26 22.43
C GLY A 269 5.70 -17.49 22.13
N ALA A 270 5.83 -16.90 20.92
CA ALA A 270 7.04 -16.19 20.52
C ALA A 270 7.31 -14.98 21.40
N ALA A 271 8.59 -14.72 21.72
CA ALA A 271 8.99 -13.49 22.37
C ALA A 271 8.62 -12.27 21.50
N ALA A 272 8.41 -11.10 22.14
CA ALA A 272 7.93 -9.90 21.43
C ALA A 272 8.80 -9.49 20.24
N GLY A 273 10.14 -9.63 20.35
CA GLY A 273 11.06 -9.36 19.25
C GLY A 273 10.91 -10.35 18.10
N LEU A 274 10.71 -11.64 18.38
CA LEU A 274 10.51 -12.67 17.36
C LEU A 274 9.13 -12.56 16.69
N ALA A 275 8.10 -12.13 17.42
CA ALA A 275 6.79 -11.86 16.83
C ALA A 275 6.84 -10.78 15.74
N ALA A 276 7.68 -9.76 15.93
CA ALA A 276 7.90 -8.73 14.90
C ALA A 276 8.58 -9.28 13.63
N ALA A 277 9.36 -10.38 13.74
CA ALA A 277 9.98 -11.01 12.58
C ALA A 277 8.96 -11.59 11.59
N GLY A 278 7.71 -11.84 12.02
CA GLY A 278 6.63 -12.27 11.13
C GLY A 278 6.35 -11.26 10.03
N TYR A 279 6.09 -10.01 10.40
CA TYR A 279 5.90 -8.95 9.39
C TYR A 279 7.19 -8.64 8.62
N ALA A 280 8.37 -8.68 9.28
CA ALA A 280 9.65 -8.44 8.63
C ALA A 280 9.93 -9.44 7.52
N SER A 281 9.69 -10.75 7.76
CA SER A 281 9.89 -11.82 6.77
C SER A 281 8.94 -11.66 5.57
N PHE A 282 7.67 -11.33 5.84
CA PHE A 282 6.68 -11.02 4.83
C PHE A 282 7.09 -9.82 3.97
N ALA A 283 7.40 -8.67 4.60
CA ALA A 283 7.72 -7.43 3.91
C ALA A 283 9.00 -7.53 3.06
N LEU A 284 10.03 -8.24 3.57
CA LEU A 284 11.25 -8.50 2.81
C LEU A 284 10.96 -9.35 1.56
N ALA A 285 10.23 -10.44 1.73
CA ALA A 285 9.89 -11.33 0.64
C ALA A 285 8.98 -10.66 -0.41
N GLU A 286 8.03 -9.84 0.06
CA GLU A 286 7.18 -9.04 -0.80
C GLU A 286 7.99 -8.02 -1.61
N ALA A 287 8.94 -7.32 -0.99
CA ALA A 287 9.83 -6.39 -1.69
C ALA A 287 10.65 -7.11 -2.78
N CYS A 288 11.23 -8.28 -2.46
CA CYS A 288 11.93 -9.11 -3.44
C CYS A 288 11.02 -9.54 -4.61
N GLY A 289 9.80 -9.98 -4.29
CA GLY A 289 8.80 -10.36 -5.29
C GLY A 289 8.40 -9.20 -6.21
N ARG A 290 8.22 -7.98 -5.67
CA ARG A 290 7.93 -6.76 -6.42
C ARG A 290 9.08 -6.36 -7.35
N LEU A 291 10.34 -6.45 -6.89
CA LEU A 291 11.51 -6.17 -7.72
C LEU A 291 11.63 -7.15 -8.89
N ALA A 292 11.32 -8.42 -8.68
CA ALA A 292 11.29 -9.45 -9.73
C ALA A 292 10.06 -9.35 -10.64
N GLY A 293 9.04 -8.55 -10.28
CA GLY A 293 7.72 -8.53 -10.90
C GLY A 293 7.74 -8.25 -12.39
N SER A 294 8.48 -7.25 -12.85
CA SER A 294 8.58 -6.91 -14.27
C SER A 294 9.17 -8.05 -15.10
N TRP A 295 10.19 -8.71 -14.58
CA TRP A 295 10.82 -9.87 -15.22
C TRP A 295 9.87 -11.08 -15.26
N LEU A 296 9.18 -11.36 -14.14
CA LEU A 296 8.19 -12.43 -14.07
C LEU A 296 7.03 -12.22 -15.06
N LEU A 297 6.48 -11.00 -15.12
CA LEU A 297 5.40 -10.65 -16.02
C LEU A 297 5.82 -10.78 -17.50
N ALA A 298 7.06 -10.37 -17.83
CA ALA A 298 7.59 -10.51 -19.19
C ALA A 298 7.82 -11.97 -19.60
N ARG A 299 8.27 -12.84 -18.66
CA ARG A 299 8.58 -14.24 -18.94
C ARG A 299 7.36 -15.16 -18.91
N LEU A 300 6.50 -15.01 -17.93
CA LEU A 300 5.40 -15.93 -17.65
C LEU A 300 4.04 -15.41 -18.15
N GLY A 301 3.94 -14.12 -18.38
CA GLY A 301 2.66 -13.45 -18.64
C GLY A 301 1.81 -13.30 -17.39
N GLN A 302 0.86 -12.38 -17.44
CA GLN A 302 0.09 -11.93 -16.29
C GLN A 302 -0.72 -13.07 -15.61
N THR A 303 -1.45 -13.87 -16.40
CA THR A 303 -2.31 -14.92 -15.85
C THR A 303 -1.52 -15.94 -15.04
N ARG A 304 -0.35 -16.36 -15.55
CA ARG A 304 0.50 -17.34 -14.86
C ARG A 304 1.09 -16.73 -13.58
N VAL A 305 1.53 -15.47 -13.61
CA VAL A 305 2.04 -14.77 -12.42
C VAL A 305 0.97 -14.69 -11.33
N LEU A 306 -0.28 -14.34 -11.67
CA LEU A 306 -1.38 -14.30 -10.73
C LEU A 306 -1.75 -15.67 -10.16
N VAL A 307 -1.77 -16.71 -11.01
CA VAL A 307 -2.09 -18.08 -10.58
C VAL A 307 -0.99 -18.65 -9.69
N LEU A 308 0.28 -18.54 -10.09
CA LEU A 308 1.41 -19.02 -9.29
C LEU A 308 1.53 -18.24 -7.98
N GLY A 309 1.35 -16.90 -8.03
CA GLY A 309 1.30 -16.06 -6.83
C GLY A 309 0.21 -16.52 -5.87
N GLY A 310 -1.00 -16.81 -6.37
CA GLY A 310 -2.09 -17.34 -5.55
C GLY A 310 -1.78 -18.71 -4.93
N VAL A 311 -1.13 -19.62 -5.69
CA VAL A 311 -0.70 -20.93 -5.15
C VAL A 311 0.33 -20.75 -4.04
N VAL A 312 1.34 -19.89 -4.25
CA VAL A 312 2.38 -19.61 -3.25
C VAL A 312 1.77 -18.94 -2.01
N THR A 313 0.85 -17.98 -2.19
CA THR A 313 0.11 -17.35 -1.08
C THR A 313 -0.68 -18.38 -0.28
N CYS A 314 -1.43 -19.26 -0.96
CA CYS A 314 -2.23 -20.31 -0.32
C CYS A 314 -1.36 -21.24 0.52
N ALA A 315 -0.29 -21.79 -0.08
CA ALA A 315 0.63 -22.71 0.61
C ALA A 315 1.36 -22.01 1.76
N GLY A 316 1.85 -20.78 1.52
CA GLY A 316 2.57 -19.99 2.53
C GLY A 316 1.69 -19.68 3.74
N MET A 317 0.45 -19.23 3.53
CA MET A 317 -0.44 -18.90 4.63
C MET A 317 -0.93 -20.15 5.40
N LEU A 318 -1.18 -21.29 4.72
CA LEU A 318 -1.47 -22.53 5.41
C LEU A 318 -0.29 -22.97 6.29
N ALA A 319 0.93 -22.89 5.75
CA ALA A 319 2.13 -23.20 6.53
C ALA A 319 2.28 -22.25 7.72
N ALA A 320 2.06 -20.93 7.53
CA ALA A 320 2.15 -19.95 8.60
C ALA A 320 1.11 -20.16 9.69
N ALA A 321 -0.17 -20.33 9.31
CA ALA A 321 -1.29 -20.38 10.24
C ALA A 321 -1.37 -21.70 11.03
N LEU A 322 -1.03 -22.83 10.39
CA LEU A 322 -1.23 -24.16 10.98
C LEU A 322 0.04 -24.76 11.58
N SER A 323 1.22 -24.21 11.32
CA SER A 323 2.46 -24.71 11.90
C SER A 323 2.49 -24.51 13.42
N PRO A 324 2.94 -25.51 14.18
CA PRO A 324 3.26 -25.35 15.60
C PRO A 324 4.66 -24.73 15.80
N GLU A 325 5.48 -24.63 14.74
CA GLU A 325 6.88 -24.21 14.81
C GLU A 325 7.08 -22.80 14.26
N LEU A 326 7.78 -21.95 15.01
CA LEU A 326 8.07 -20.57 14.65
C LEU A 326 8.84 -20.43 13.33
N PRO A 327 9.91 -21.20 13.04
CA PRO A 327 10.64 -21.07 11.78
C PRO A 327 9.77 -21.35 10.55
N LEU A 328 8.89 -22.35 10.63
CA LEU A 328 7.99 -22.70 9.53
C LEU A 328 6.89 -21.62 9.36
N ALA A 329 6.40 -21.05 10.45
CA ALA A 329 5.46 -19.94 10.41
C ALA A 329 6.09 -18.70 9.73
N LEU A 330 7.34 -18.35 10.07
CA LEU A 330 8.08 -17.25 9.44
C LEU A 330 8.34 -17.50 7.95
N ALA A 331 8.73 -18.73 7.59
CA ALA A 331 8.89 -19.12 6.18
C ALA A 331 7.54 -19.04 5.43
N GLY A 332 6.44 -19.43 6.07
CA GLY A 332 5.09 -19.29 5.54
C GLY A 332 4.70 -17.84 5.26
N PHE A 333 5.00 -16.92 6.18
CA PHE A 333 4.78 -15.48 5.96
C PHE A 333 5.64 -14.94 4.81
N ALA A 334 6.91 -15.37 4.71
CA ALA A 334 7.77 -15.00 3.58
C ALA A 334 7.20 -15.50 2.25
N LEU A 335 6.76 -16.76 2.18
CA LEU A 335 6.11 -17.31 0.98
C LEU A 335 4.84 -16.54 0.63
N THR A 336 4.02 -16.19 1.63
CA THR A 336 2.81 -15.38 1.41
C THR A 336 3.17 -14.03 0.81
N GLY A 337 4.22 -13.36 1.33
CA GLY A 337 4.73 -12.09 0.80
C GLY A 337 5.16 -12.19 -0.68
N LEU A 338 5.92 -13.23 -1.04
CA LEU A 338 6.29 -13.50 -2.43
C LEU A 338 5.06 -13.71 -3.32
N GLY A 339 4.05 -14.42 -2.81
CA GLY A 339 2.86 -14.75 -3.57
C GLY A 339 1.97 -13.55 -3.87
N VAL A 340 1.73 -12.66 -2.90
CA VAL A 340 0.88 -11.47 -3.08
C VAL A 340 1.59 -10.32 -3.80
N ALA A 341 2.92 -10.29 -3.81
CA ALA A 341 3.75 -9.17 -4.23
C ALA A 341 3.34 -8.52 -5.57
N ASN A 342 2.94 -9.32 -6.54
CA ASN A 342 2.63 -8.85 -7.89
C ASN A 342 1.13 -8.82 -8.23
N ALA A 343 0.25 -9.27 -7.32
CA ALA A 343 -1.18 -9.38 -7.62
C ALA A 343 -1.83 -8.02 -7.85
N PHE A 344 -1.66 -7.08 -6.92
CA PHE A 344 -2.19 -5.73 -7.03
C PHE A 344 -1.56 -4.93 -8.20
N PRO A 345 -0.23 -4.83 -8.35
CA PRO A 345 0.39 -4.10 -9.46
C PRO A 345 0.01 -4.65 -10.84
N ALA A 346 -0.02 -5.97 -11.01
CA ALA A 346 -0.40 -6.60 -12.28
C ALA A 346 -1.87 -6.35 -12.62
N ALA A 347 -2.77 -6.42 -11.63
CA ALA A 347 -4.19 -6.10 -11.83
C ALA A 347 -4.36 -4.64 -12.27
N MET A 348 -3.75 -3.68 -11.56
CA MET A 348 -3.85 -2.25 -11.86
C MET A 348 -3.28 -1.90 -13.24
N SER A 349 -2.15 -2.49 -13.62
CA SER A 349 -1.54 -2.27 -14.93
C SER A 349 -2.49 -2.69 -16.06
N ARG A 350 -3.12 -3.87 -15.97
CA ARG A 350 -4.04 -4.34 -17.00
C ARG A 350 -5.34 -3.55 -17.04
N VAL A 351 -5.88 -3.20 -15.89
CA VAL A 351 -7.09 -2.37 -15.80
C VAL A 351 -6.84 -1.00 -16.44
N GLY A 352 -5.66 -0.40 -16.18
CA GLY A 352 -5.27 0.87 -16.79
C GLY A 352 -5.24 0.82 -18.32
N LEU A 353 -4.78 -0.29 -18.90
CA LEU A 353 -4.77 -0.49 -20.35
C LEU A 353 -6.18 -0.72 -20.93
N LEU A 354 -7.08 -1.39 -20.18
CA LEU A 354 -8.42 -1.76 -20.65
C LEU A 354 -9.46 -0.66 -20.49
N ALA A 355 -9.44 0.09 -19.39
CA ALA A 355 -10.50 1.01 -19.00
C ALA A 355 -9.97 2.37 -18.50
N GLY A 356 -8.69 2.64 -18.70
CA GLY A 356 -8.07 3.93 -18.33
C GLY A 356 -8.18 4.29 -16.85
N PRO A 357 -8.13 5.60 -16.51
CA PRO A 357 -8.14 6.06 -15.12
C PRO A 357 -9.39 5.66 -14.33
N HIS A 358 -10.55 5.62 -14.98
CA HIS A 358 -11.82 5.26 -14.34
C HIS A 358 -11.84 3.78 -13.92
N GLY A 359 -11.32 2.88 -14.79
CA GLY A 359 -11.16 1.48 -14.46
C GLY A 359 -10.20 1.27 -13.29
N VAL A 360 -9.05 1.97 -13.28
CA VAL A 360 -8.07 1.91 -12.19
C VAL A 360 -8.70 2.36 -10.88
N ALA A 361 -9.47 3.46 -10.88
CA ALA A 361 -10.16 3.93 -9.68
C ALA A 361 -11.11 2.86 -9.13
N THR A 362 -11.94 2.24 -9.99
CA THR A 362 -12.88 1.17 -9.59
C THR A 362 -12.14 -0.03 -9.01
N ALA A 363 -11.11 -0.54 -9.69
CA ALA A 363 -10.36 -1.70 -9.24
C ALA A 363 -9.54 -1.42 -7.96
N SER A 364 -9.02 -0.21 -7.79
CA SER A 364 -8.33 0.21 -6.56
C SER A 364 -9.30 0.28 -5.38
N THR A 365 -10.52 0.80 -5.59
CA THR A 365 -11.56 0.81 -4.54
C THR A 365 -11.88 -0.61 -4.07
N CYS A 366 -12.03 -1.57 -5.00
CA CYS A 366 -12.17 -2.98 -4.65
C CYS A 366 -10.95 -3.49 -3.87
N GLY A 367 -9.74 -3.15 -4.30
CA GLY A 367 -8.52 -3.53 -3.60
C GLY A 367 -8.49 -3.00 -2.16
N TYR A 368 -8.72 -1.71 -1.95
CA TYR A 368 -8.74 -1.14 -0.60
C TYR A 368 -9.83 -1.72 0.31
N ALA A 369 -10.92 -2.25 -0.26
CA ALA A 369 -11.92 -2.99 0.53
C ALA A 369 -11.33 -4.23 1.23
N GLY A 370 -10.26 -4.83 0.69
CA GLY A 370 -9.54 -5.93 1.35
C GLY A 370 -8.92 -5.51 2.69
N PHE A 371 -8.25 -4.37 2.73
CA PHE A 371 -7.72 -3.80 3.98
C PHE A 371 -8.81 -3.40 4.96
N LEU A 372 -9.97 -2.94 4.46
CA LEU A 372 -11.09 -2.54 5.31
C LEU A 372 -11.78 -3.76 5.93
N LEU A 373 -12.02 -4.81 5.14
CA LEU A 373 -12.76 -5.99 5.58
C LEU A 373 -11.89 -6.99 6.34
N GLY A 374 -10.58 -7.01 6.08
CA GLY A 374 -9.64 -7.96 6.69
C GLY A 374 -9.71 -8.00 8.21
N PRO A 375 -9.44 -6.90 8.92
CA PRO A 375 -9.38 -6.89 10.38
C PRO A 375 -10.65 -7.39 11.06
N PRO A 376 -11.88 -6.91 10.73
CA PRO A 376 -13.09 -7.39 11.39
C PRO A 376 -13.43 -8.84 11.05
N VAL A 377 -13.27 -9.24 9.78
CA VAL A 377 -13.57 -10.63 9.37
C VAL A 377 -12.67 -11.60 10.13
N ILE A 378 -11.34 -11.34 10.17
CA ILE A 378 -10.41 -12.18 10.92
C ILE A 378 -10.70 -12.11 12.42
N GLY A 379 -11.00 -10.93 12.98
CA GLY A 379 -11.32 -10.77 14.39
C GLY A 379 -12.56 -11.54 14.82
N PHE A 380 -13.63 -11.51 14.04
CA PHE A 380 -14.84 -12.29 14.30
C PHE A 380 -14.60 -13.81 14.16
N LEU A 381 -13.92 -14.25 13.11
CA LEU A 381 -13.54 -15.65 12.92
C LEU A 381 -12.63 -16.14 14.06
N ALA A 382 -11.66 -15.33 14.48
CA ALA A 382 -10.76 -15.65 15.58
C ALA A 382 -11.49 -15.78 16.91
N SER A 383 -12.52 -14.96 17.14
CA SER A 383 -13.38 -15.07 18.33
C SER A 383 -14.31 -16.28 18.29
N ALA A 384 -14.75 -16.70 17.12
CA ALA A 384 -15.68 -17.80 16.95
C ALA A 384 -14.98 -19.18 17.02
N VAL A 385 -13.75 -19.27 16.49
CA VAL A 385 -13.02 -20.54 16.37
C VAL A 385 -11.61 -20.40 16.98
N SER A 386 -10.67 -19.77 16.28
CA SER A 386 -9.31 -19.45 16.73
C SER A 386 -8.62 -18.54 15.70
N LEU A 387 -7.54 -17.85 16.12
CA LEU A 387 -6.78 -17.01 15.20
C LEU A 387 -6.07 -17.82 14.10
N ARG A 388 -5.60 -19.03 14.42
CA ARG A 388 -5.02 -19.98 13.43
C ARG A 388 -5.99 -20.26 12.30
N VAL A 389 -7.23 -20.65 12.65
CA VAL A 389 -8.28 -20.95 11.66
C VAL A 389 -8.69 -19.68 10.90
N ALA A 390 -8.82 -18.55 11.59
CA ALA A 390 -9.18 -17.30 10.95
C ALA A 390 -8.17 -16.88 9.86
N LEU A 391 -6.87 -17.04 10.10
CA LEU A 391 -5.83 -16.74 9.13
C LEU A 391 -5.88 -17.61 7.87
N THR A 392 -6.41 -18.85 7.95
CA THR A 392 -6.59 -19.68 6.74
C THR A 392 -7.58 -19.10 5.74
N SER A 393 -8.40 -18.11 6.15
CA SER A 393 -9.26 -17.35 5.22
C SER A 393 -8.48 -16.67 4.10
N VAL A 394 -7.21 -16.29 4.35
CA VAL A 394 -6.30 -15.76 3.31
C VAL A 394 -6.03 -16.83 2.24
N SER A 395 -5.81 -18.09 2.66
CA SER A 395 -5.60 -19.19 1.71
C SER A 395 -6.85 -19.46 0.87
N LEU A 396 -8.03 -19.38 1.48
CA LEU A 396 -9.30 -19.51 0.75
C LEU A 396 -9.45 -18.39 -0.29
N LEU A 397 -9.17 -17.14 0.08
CA LEU A 397 -9.21 -16.01 -0.86
C LEU A 397 -8.14 -16.11 -1.94
N ALA A 398 -6.96 -16.67 -1.64
CA ALA A 398 -5.95 -16.96 -2.64
C ALA A 398 -6.44 -17.98 -3.68
N LEU A 399 -7.16 -19.04 -3.26
CA LEU A 399 -7.80 -19.98 -4.19
C LEU A 399 -8.89 -19.30 -5.04
N VAL A 400 -9.68 -18.41 -4.45
CA VAL A 400 -10.65 -17.59 -5.19
C VAL A 400 -9.92 -16.73 -6.23
N ALA A 401 -8.83 -16.06 -5.85
CA ALA A 401 -8.03 -15.23 -6.76
C ALA A 401 -7.47 -16.05 -7.95
N ILE A 402 -7.04 -17.30 -7.72
CA ILE A 402 -6.61 -18.21 -8.80
C ILE A 402 -7.76 -18.47 -9.79
N GLY A 403 -8.96 -18.75 -9.30
CA GLY A 403 -10.15 -18.95 -10.14
C GLY A 403 -10.50 -17.70 -10.96
N LEU A 404 -10.45 -16.53 -10.33
CA LEU A 404 -10.69 -15.23 -10.97
C LEU A 404 -9.62 -14.93 -12.04
N ALA A 405 -8.33 -15.19 -11.74
CA ALA A 405 -7.24 -14.96 -12.67
C ALA A 405 -7.37 -15.81 -13.95
N ARG A 406 -7.76 -17.08 -13.80
CA ARG A 406 -8.02 -17.97 -14.95
C ARG A 406 -9.20 -17.47 -15.79
N ARG A 407 -10.26 -16.96 -15.15
CA ARG A 407 -11.43 -16.40 -15.88
C ARG A 407 -11.09 -15.09 -16.58
N ALA A 408 -10.32 -14.21 -15.93
CA ALA A 408 -9.88 -12.94 -16.51
C ALA A 408 -8.88 -13.13 -17.68
N GLY A 409 -8.15 -14.25 -17.74
CA GLY A 409 -7.20 -14.59 -18.80
C GLY A 409 -7.82 -15.25 -20.03
N ARG A 410 -9.09 -15.66 -19.99
CA ARG A 410 -9.77 -16.24 -21.16
C ARG A 410 -10.15 -15.12 -22.12
N PRO A 411 -9.83 -15.23 -23.42
CA PRO A 411 -10.42 -14.35 -24.43
C PRO A 411 -11.94 -14.53 -24.38
N GLY A 412 -12.68 -13.42 -24.28
CA GLY A 412 -14.15 -13.40 -24.34
C GLY A 412 -14.65 -13.63 -25.76
#